data_5f6174d412bbe73c1801f3b43e3f0807
#
_entry.id   5f6174d412bbe73c1801f3b43e3f0807
#
_cell.length_a   1.000
_cell.length_b   1.000
_cell.length_c   1.000
_cell.angle_alpha   90.00
_cell.angle_beta   90.00
_cell.angle_gamma   90.00
#
_symmetry.space_group_name_H-M   'P 1'
#
loop_
_entity.id
_entity.type
_entity.pdbx_description
1 polymer ?
#
loop_
_entity_poly.entity_id
_entity_poly.type
_entity_poly.pdbx_seq_one_letter_code
_entity_poly.pdbx_strand_id
1 'polypeptide(L)'
;MVGDRRLMVRMRTTAAYLETMEKTYDPREIEQRLYQRWEANGWFAPAGRGNPYSIVIPPPNVTGTLHMGHALQDTIMDALIRYHRMRGFRTLWQPGTDHAGIATQMVVERLLEREGTSRAQLGRDRFLERVWQWKERSGTTIVKQLRRLGTSVDWTRERFTMDPGLSRAVLEVFVQIGRAHV
;
A
#
# COMPACT_ATOMS: atom_id res chain seq x y z
N MET A 1 44.33 -22.98 -28.69
CA MET A 1 43.79 -23.04 -27.31
C MET A 1 43.57 -21.61 -26.85
N VAL A 2 42.35 -21.08 -27.04
CA VAL A 2 41.94 -19.77 -26.52
C VAL A 2 41.08 -20.08 -25.30
N GLY A 3 41.77 -20.16 -24.15
CA GLY A 3 41.15 -20.42 -22.85
C GLY A 3 40.26 -19.25 -22.45
N ASP A 4 39.06 -19.59 -22.09
CA ASP A 4 37.90 -18.79 -21.74
C ASP A 4 38.18 -17.74 -20.65
N ARG A 5 38.70 -16.58 -21.07
CA ARG A 5 38.91 -15.42 -20.19
C ARG A 5 37.60 -14.90 -19.59
N ARG A 6 36.42 -15.19 -20.21
CA ARG A 6 35.12 -14.75 -19.70
C ARG A 6 34.66 -15.55 -18.48
N LEU A 7 35.00 -16.84 -18.40
CA LEU A 7 34.66 -17.68 -17.25
C LEU A 7 35.48 -17.31 -16.00
N MET A 8 36.76 -17.02 -16.19
CA MET A 8 37.66 -16.60 -15.11
C MET A 8 37.30 -15.23 -14.51
N VAL A 9 36.87 -14.27 -15.35
CA VAL A 9 36.40 -12.97 -14.87
C VAL A 9 35.11 -13.11 -14.05
N ARG A 10 34.18 -13.98 -14.48
CA ARG A 10 32.91 -14.23 -13.77
C ARG A 10 33.12 -14.93 -12.41
N MET A 11 34.04 -15.87 -12.32
CA MET A 11 34.41 -16.53 -11.05
C MET A 11 35.13 -15.59 -10.08
N ARG A 12 36.04 -14.72 -10.56
CA ARG A 12 36.70 -13.71 -9.72
C ARG A 12 35.70 -12.69 -9.16
N THR A 13 34.70 -12.27 -9.94
CA THR A 13 33.69 -11.31 -9.48
C THR A 13 32.78 -11.97 -8.41
N THR A 14 32.46 -13.25 -8.55
CA THR A 14 31.64 -14.00 -7.58
C THR A 14 32.39 -14.25 -6.27
N ALA A 15 33.69 -14.65 -6.35
CA ALA A 15 34.50 -14.87 -5.17
C ALA A 15 34.79 -13.58 -4.40
N ALA A 16 35.12 -12.47 -5.10
CA ALA A 16 35.29 -11.17 -4.48
C ALA A 16 34.01 -10.62 -3.82
N TYR A 17 32.86 -10.96 -4.41
CA TYR A 17 31.54 -10.57 -3.83
C TYR A 17 31.23 -11.35 -2.54
N LEU A 18 31.64 -12.62 -2.46
CA LEU A 18 31.46 -13.48 -1.28
C LEU A 18 32.42 -13.09 -0.14
N GLU A 19 33.65 -12.59 -0.47
CA GLU A 19 34.58 -12.11 0.55
C GLU A 19 34.15 -10.80 1.21
N THR A 20 33.27 -10.01 0.56
CA THR A 20 32.79 -8.72 1.08
C THR A 20 31.40 -8.79 1.70
N MET A 21 30.74 -9.96 1.68
CA MET A 21 29.44 -10.11 2.33
C MET A 21 29.58 -10.09 3.85
N GLU A 22 28.88 -9.15 4.48
CA GLU A 22 28.74 -9.11 5.93
C GLU A 22 28.10 -10.41 6.43
N LYS A 23 28.62 -10.93 7.56
CA LYS A 23 28.09 -12.16 8.18
C LYS A 23 26.66 -12.00 8.70
N THR A 24 26.26 -10.77 8.97
CA THR A 24 24.96 -10.43 9.54
C THR A 24 24.14 -9.63 8.52
N TYR A 25 22.88 -10.03 8.32
CA TYR A 25 21.95 -9.28 7.49
C TYR A 25 21.58 -7.95 8.15
N ASP A 26 21.86 -6.81 7.50
CA ASP A 26 21.33 -5.51 7.91
C ASP A 26 20.17 -5.11 6.98
N PRO A 27 18.92 -5.15 7.46
CA PRO A 27 17.74 -4.81 6.67
C PRO A 27 17.71 -3.35 6.22
N ARG A 28 18.34 -2.44 6.96
CA ARG A 28 18.24 -1.00 6.72
C ARG A 28 18.85 -0.58 5.38
N GLU A 29 19.95 -1.22 4.97
CA GLU A 29 20.65 -0.91 3.72
C GLU A 29 20.01 -1.62 2.50
N ILE A 30 19.39 -2.77 2.72
CA ILE A 30 18.98 -3.68 1.65
C ILE A 30 17.50 -3.51 1.30
N GLU A 31 16.61 -3.52 2.30
CA GLU A 31 15.16 -3.61 2.07
C GLU A 31 14.60 -2.41 1.32
N GLN A 32 14.95 -1.19 1.75
CA GLN A 32 14.43 0.01 1.11
C GLN A 32 14.89 0.14 -0.35
N ARG A 33 16.16 -0.15 -0.62
CA ARG A 33 16.72 -0.14 -1.98
C ARG A 33 16.07 -1.17 -2.88
N LEU A 34 15.85 -2.39 -2.37
CA LEU A 34 15.18 -3.46 -3.13
C LEU A 34 13.72 -3.09 -3.42
N TYR A 35 12.99 -2.60 -2.42
CA TYR A 35 11.60 -2.23 -2.59
C TYR A 35 11.43 -1.12 -3.64
N GLN A 36 12.25 -0.06 -3.56
CA GLN A 36 12.26 1.01 -4.57
C GLN A 36 12.53 0.48 -5.98
N ARG A 37 13.48 -0.46 -6.11
CA ARG A 37 13.78 -1.10 -7.39
C ARG A 37 12.58 -1.90 -7.93
N TRP A 38 11.87 -2.63 -7.07
CA TRP A 38 10.70 -3.41 -7.47
C TRP A 38 9.56 -2.50 -7.94
N GLU A 39 9.31 -1.43 -7.21
CA GLU A 39 8.28 -0.44 -7.53
C GLU A 39 8.62 0.30 -8.84
N ALA A 40 9.85 0.79 -8.99
CA ALA A 40 10.31 1.50 -10.19
C ALA A 40 10.26 0.64 -11.47
N ASN A 41 10.45 -0.68 -11.35
CA ASN A 41 10.33 -1.59 -12.49
C ASN A 41 8.89 -2.11 -12.73
N GLY A 42 7.91 -1.66 -11.95
CA GLY A 42 6.51 -2.05 -12.11
C GLY A 42 6.24 -3.54 -11.86
N TRP A 43 7.08 -4.22 -11.06
CA TRP A 43 6.96 -5.68 -10.85
C TRP A 43 5.75 -6.09 -10.03
N PHE A 44 5.05 -5.14 -9.44
CA PHE A 44 3.81 -5.39 -8.70
C PHE A 44 2.55 -5.27 -9.57
N ALA A 45 2.67 -4.68 -10.77
CA ALA A 45 1.57 -4.58 -11.70
C ALA A 45 1.17 -5.95 -12.28
N PRO A 46 -0.11 -6.13 -12.65
CA PRO A 46 -0.56 -7.36 -13.33
C PRO A 46 0.20 -7.55 -14.65
N ALA A 47 0.97 -8.63 -14.73
CA ALA A 47 1.75 -8.97 -15.91
C ALA A 47 1.52 -10.44 -16.28
N GLY A 48 1.89 -10.81 -17.52
CA GLY A 48 1.78 -12.18 -18.01
C GLY A 48 0.44 -12.49 -18.68
N ARG A 49 0.33 -13.74 -19.17
CA ARG A 49 -0.82 -14.26 -19.92
C ARG A 49 -1.62 -15.34 -19.16
N GLY A 50 -1.23 -15.65 -17.93
CA GLY A 50 -1.89 -16.64 -17.09
C GLY A 50 -3.28 -16.21 -16.62
N ASN A 51 -3.97 -17.13 -15.97
CA ASN A 51 -5.28 -16.87 -15.37
C ASN A 51 -5.23 -15.67 -14.42
N PRO A 52 -6.28 -14.85 -14.35
CA PRO A 52 -6.33 -13.74 -13.42
C PRO A 52 -6.44 -14.25 -11.97
N TYR A 53 -5.73 -13.59 -11.08
CA TYR A 53 -5.85 -13.78 -9.65
C TYR A 53 -5.74 -12.42 -8.96
N SER A 54 -6.73 -12.06 -8.18
CA SER A 54 -6.73 -10.75 -7.50
C SER A 54 -7.17 -10.86 -6.05
N ILE A 55 -6.54 -10.06 -5.22
CA ILE A 55 -6.96 -9.80 -3.83
C ILE A 55 -7.14 -8.30 -3.69
N VAL A 56 -8.20 -7.88 -3.00
CA VAL A 56 -8.37 -6.50 -2.54
C VAL A 56 -7.89 -6.45 -1.10
N ILE A 57 -6.98 -5.53 -0.79
CA ILE A 57 -6.58 -5.30 0.60
C ILE A 57 -7.82 -4.83 1.38
N PRO A 58 -8.13 -5.39 2.56
CA PRO A 58 -9.10 -4.76 3.44
C PRO A 58 -8.59 -3.35 3.77
N PRO A 59 -9.27 -2.30 3.30
CA PRO A 59 -8.68 -0.97 3.30
C PRO A 59 -8.53 -0.46 4.75
N PRO A 60 -7.30 -0.16 5.20
CA PRO A 60 -7.10 0.37 6.54
C PRO A 60 -7.80 1.71 6.72
N ASN A 61 -8.41 1.90 7.89
CA ASN A 61 -9.02 3.16 8.28
C ASN A 61 -7.97 4.26 8.46
N VAL A 62 -8.22 5.46 7.92
CA VAL A 62 -7.33 6.62 8.12
C VAL A 62 -7.46 7.25 9.52
N THR A 63 -7.68 6.41 10.54
CA THR A 63 -7.83 6.82 11.95
C THR A 63 -6.52 6.82 12.74
N GLY A 64 -5.45 6.28 12.15
CA GLY A 64 -4.15 6.18 12.84
C GLY A 64 -3.10 5.44 12.02
N THR A 65 -2.28 4.67 12.72
CA THR A 65 -1.20 3.84 12.17
C THR A 65 -1.61 2.37 12.11
N LEU A 66 -0.93 1.59 11.28
CA LEU A 66 -1.10 0.14 11.24
C LEU A 66 -0.60 -0.49 12.55
N HIS A 67 -1.13 -1.65 12.87
CA HIS A 67 -0.75 -2.48 14.01
C HIS A 67 -0.46 -3.93 13.57
N MET A 68 -0.03 -4.79 14.49
CA MET A 68 0.36 -6.16 14.18
C MET A 68 -0.73 -7.00 13.50
N GLY A 69 -2.01 -6.71 13.76
CA GLY A 69 -3.12 -7.37 13.06
C GLY A 69 -3.11 -7.09 11.55
N HIS A 70 -2.87 -5.85 11.15
CA HIS A 70 -2.68 -5.49 9.74
C HIS A 70 -1.45 -6.19 9.16
N ALA A 71 -0.31 -6.17 9.88
CA ALA A 71 0.91 -6.81 9.41
C ALA A 71 0.71 -8.32 9.16
N LEU A 72 0.03 -9.03 10.06
CA LEU A 72 -0.27 -10.45 9.89
C LEU A 72 -1.16 -10.70 8.66
N GLN A 73 -2.26 -9.97 8.56
CA GLN A 73 -3.21 -10.09 7.46
C GLN A 73 -2.53 -9.82 6.12
N ASP A 74 -1.78 -8.72 6.02
CA ASP A 74 -1.12 -8.30 4.79
C ASP A 74 0.01 -9.25 4.40
N THR A 75 0.73 -9.82 5.38
CA THR A 75 1.75 -10.86 5.12
C THR A 75 1.14 -12.11 4.51
N ILE A 76 -0.02 -12.56 5.01
CA ILE A 76 -0.72 -13.73 4.45
C ILE A 76 -1.16 -13.46 3.01
N MET A 77 -1.75 -12.29 2.76
CA MET A 77 -2.17 -11.90 1.41
C MET A 77 -0.99 -11.76 0.46
N ASP A 78 0.11 -11.15 0.91
CA ASP A 78 1.31 -11.00 0.09
C ASP A 78 1.93 -12.35 -0.26
N ALA A 79 1.94 -13.30 0.67
CA ALA A 79 2.40 -14.66 0.40
C ALA A 79 1.57 -15.33 -0.71
N LEU A 80 0.25 -15.19 -0.69
CA LEU A 80 -0.65 -15.73 -1.73
C LEU A 80 -0.42 -15.03 -3.08
N ILE A 81 -0.31 -13.72 -3.10
CA ILE A 81 -0.04 -12.92 -4.30
C ILE A 81 1.30 -13.32 -4.92
N ARG A 82 2.36 -13.40 -4.13
CA ARG A 82 3.70 -13.80 -4.59
C ARG A 82 3.71 -15.23 -5.11
N TYR A 83 3.04 -16.14 -4.41
CA TYR A 83 2.90 -17.54 -4.86
C TYR A 83 2.26 -17.63 -6.24
N HIS A 84 1.10 -16.97 -6.45
CA HIS A 84 0.41 -17.00 -7.74
C HIS A 84 1.22 -16.29 -8.84
N ARG A 85 1.89 -15.17 -8.51
CA ARG A 85 2.78 -14.48 -9.44
C ARG A 85 3.92 -15.38 -9.90
N MET A 86 4.57 -16.12 -9.01
CA MET A 86 5.62 -17.10 -9.35
C MET A 86 5.09 -18.26 -10.17
N ARG A 87 3.80 -18.61 -10.03
CA ARG A 87 3.11 -19.63 -10.83
C ARG A 87 2.69 -19.12 -12.23
N GLY A 88 2.99 -17.88 -12.56
CA GLY A 88 2.66 -17.28 -13.87
C GLY A 88 1.24 -16.76 -14.00
N PHE A 89 0.47 -16.66 -12.93
CA PHE A 89 -0.83 -16.01 -12.94
C PHE A 89 -0.68 -14.50 -13.18
N ARG A 90 -1.69 -13.90 -13.82
CA ARG A 90 -1.82 -12.45 -13.92
C ARG A 90 -2.40 -11.92 -12.61
N THR A 91 -1.51 -11.57 -11.66
CA THR A 91 -1.91 -11.22 -10.30
C THR A 91 -2.08 -9.72 -10.09
N LEU A 92 -3.11 -9.35 -9.36
CA LEU A 92 -3.33 -8.00 -8.85
C LEU A 92 -3.57 -8.04 -7.34
N TRP A 93 -2.78 -7.33 -6.57
CA TRP A 93 -3.14 -6.95 -5.22
C TRP A 93 -3.52 -5.48 -5.20
N GLN A 94 -4.83 -5.24 -5.07
CA GLN A 94 -5.42 -3.91 -5.13
C GLN A 94 -5.28 -3.20 -3.78
N PRO A 95 -4.50 -2.10 -3.68
CA PRO A 95 -4.40 -1.30 -2.46
C PRO A 95 -5.52 -0.27 -2.33
N GLY A 96 -5.77 0.15 -1.09
CA GLY A 96 -6.67 1.25 -0.79
C GLY A 96 -6.68 1.59 0.69
N THR A 97 -7.32 2.73 1.02
CA THR A 97 -7.56 3.18 2.39
C THR A 97 -9.01 3.58 2.57
N ASP A 98 -9.51 3.43 3.79
CA ASP A 98 -10.90 3.78 4.12
C ASP A 98 -10.96 5.11 4.87
N HIS A 99 -11.95 5.94 4.48
CA HIS A 99 -12.24 7.21 5.14
C HIS A 99 -12.78 7.04 6.57
N ALA A 100 -13.31 5.87 6.91
CA ALA A 100 -13.84 5.49 8.23
C ALA A 100 -14.89 6.46 8.83
N GLY A 101 -15.40 7.40 8.06
CA GLY A 101 -16.52 8.30 8.41
C GLY A 101 -16.42 8.94 9.80
N ILE A 102 -17.36 8.57 10.67
CA ILE A 102 -17.49 9.09 12.04
C ILE A 102 -16.19 8.92 12.85
N ALA A 103 -15.54 7.78 12.74
CA ALA A 103 -14.32 7.50 13.53
C ALA A 103 -13.18 8.48 13.22
N THR A 104 -12.98 8.83 11.94
CA THR A 104 -12.00 9.84 11.54
C THR A 104 -12.37 11.23 12.06
N GLN A 105 -13.65 11.61 12.01
CA GLN A 105 -14.11 12.88 12.58
C GLN A 105 -13.86 12.94 14.08
N MET A 106 -14.16 11.88 14.83
CA MET A 106 -13.89 11.79 16.27
C MET A 106 -12.39 11.95 16.61
N VAL A 107 -11.50 11.40 15.77
CA VAL A 107 -10.05 11.61 15.94
C VAL A 107 -9.69 13.07 15.78
N VAL A 108 -10.23 13.75 14.77
CA VAL A 108 -9.98 15.16 14.52
C VAL A 108 -10.59 16.04 15.63
N GLU A 109 -11.78 15.73 16.11
CA GLU A 109 -12.41 16.42 17.25
C GLU A 109 -11.52 16.38 18.50
N ARG A 110 -10.98 15.19 18.86
CA ARG A 110 -10.03 15.04 19.96
C ARG A 110 -8.72 15.81 19.78
N LEU A 111 -8.27 15.99 18.53
CA LEU A 111 -7.10 16.85 18.25
C LEU A 111 -7.44 18.32 18.48
N LEU A 112 -8.59 18.78 18.02
CA LEU A 112 -9.06 20.15 18.23
C LEU A 112 -9.22 20.46 19.71
N GLU A 113 -9.77 19.56 20.51
CA GLU A 113 -9.87 19.69 21.96
C GLU A 113 -8.50 19.91 22.62
N ARG A 114 -7.48 19.15 22.19
CA ARG A 114 -6.09 19.33 22.68
C ARG A 114 -5.48 20.67 22.26
N GLU A 115 -5.93 21.23 21.13
CA GLU A 115 -5.54 22.55 20.61
C GLU A 115 -6.38 23.69 21.27
N GLY A 116 -7.29 23.37 22.20
CA GLY A 116 -8.12 24.35 22.90
C GLY A 116 -9.28 24.90 22.05
N THR A 117 -9.69 24.19 21.01
CA THR A 117 -10.81 24.58 20.14
C THR A 117 -11.79 23.42 19.93
N SER A 118 -12.91 23.69 19.23
CA SER A 118 -13.93 22.67 18.97
C SER A 118 -14.48 22.78 17.54
N ARG A 119 -15.13 21.71 17.11
CA ARG A 119 -15.86 21.68 15.83
C ARG A 119 -16.87 22.82 15.72
N ALA A 120 -17.58 23.12 16.82
CA ALA A 120 -18.58 24.20 16.84
C ALA A 120 -17.95 25.58 16.65
N GLN A 121 -16.78 25.82 17.25
CA GLN A 121 -16.04 27.08 17.10
C GLN A 121 -15.44 27.27 15.71
N LEU A 122 -14.97 26.18 15.08
CA LEU A 122 -14.41 26.24 13.73
C LEU A 122 -15.47 26.41 12.65
N GLY A 123 -16.66 25.87 12.85
CA GLY A 123 -17.68 25.75 11.81
C GLY A 123 -17.38 24.62 10.83
N ARG A 124 -18.36 24.31 9.96
CA ARG A 124 -18.34 23.14 9.09
C ARG A 124 -17.14 23.12 8.13
N ASP A 125 -16.89 24.21 7.42
CA ASP A 125 -15.92 24.22 6.34
C ASP A 125 -14.49 24.03 6.85
N ARG A 126 -14.10 24.79 7.87
CA ARG A 126 -12.79 24.66 8.51
C ARG A 126 -12.61 23.29 9.20
N PHE A 127 -13.68 22.72 9.76
CA PHE A 127 -13.63 21.38 10.31
C PHE A 127 -13.35 20.35 9.23
N LEU A 128 -14.01 20.43 8.06
CA LEU A 128 -13.77 19.53 6.93
C LEU A 128 -12.34 19.67 6.40
N GLU A 129 -11.80 20.87 6.30
CA GLU A 129 -10.39 21.08 5.95
C GLU A 129 -9.44 20.33 6.91
N ARG A 130 -9.70 20.40 8.21
CA ARG A 130 -8.92 19.66 9.23
C ARG A 130 -9.04 18.13 9.06
N VAL A 131 -10.22 17.64 8.71
CA VAL A 131 -10.45 16.21 8.43
C VAL A 131 -9.65 15.76 7.21
N TRP A 132 -9.63 16.55 6.13
CA TRP A 132 -8.83 16.25 4.94
C TRP A 132 -7.32 16.32 5.21
N GLN A 133 -6.85 17.28 5.97
CA GLN A 133 -5.45 17.34 6.39
C GLN A 133 -5.05 16.11 7.21
N TRP A 134 -5.90 15.66 8.11
CA TRP A 134 -5.69 14.43 8.85
C TRP A 134 -5.65 13.21 7.93
N LYS A 135 -6.58 13.09 6.99
CA LYS A 135 -6.60 12.02 5.98
C LYS A 135 -5.28 11.94 5.22
N GLU A 136 -4.77 13.06 4.72
CA GLU A 136 -3.50 13.09 4.00
C GLU A 136 -2.34 12.61 4.88
N ARG A 137 -2.27 13.07 6.11
CA ARG A 137 -1.23 12.69 7.06
C ARG A 137 -1.30 11.20 7.42
N SER A 138 -2.48 10.71 7.80
CA SER A 138 -2.69 9.33 8.22
C SER A 138 -2.54 8.36 7.05
N GLY A 139 -3.14 8.66 5.89
CA GLY A 139 -3.03 7.84 4.68
C GLY A 139 -1.58 7.72 4.21
N THR A 140 -0.84 8.82 4.16
CA THR A 140 0.60 8.80 3.84
C THR A 140 1.40 7.92 4.81
N THR A 141 1.07 7.95 6.09
CA THR A 141 1.72 7.11 7.11
C THR A 141 1.43 5.64 6.87
N ILE A 142 0.17 5.27 6.64
CA ILE A 142 -0.26 3.90 6.32
C ILE A 142 0.48 3.36 5.09
N VAL A 143 0.51 4.14 4.00
CA VAL A 143 1.19 3.76 2.76
C VAL A 143 2.70 3.55 2.98
N LYS A 144 3.35 4.40 3.77
CA LYS A 144 4.76 4.22 4.14
C LYS A 144 4.98 2.95 4.98
N GLN A 145 4.07 2.63 5.89
CA GLN A 145 4.15 1.42 6.70
C GLN A 145 3.97 0.16 5.85
N LEU A 146 3.03 0.14 4.91
CA LEU A 146 2.84 -0.95 3.96
C LEU A 146 4.09 -1.16 3.08
N ARG A 147 4.68 -0.08 2.57
CA ARG A 147 5.95 -0.16 1.83
C ARG A 147 7.09 -0.69 2.71
N ARG A 148 7.16 -0.29 3.96
CA ARG A 148 8.17 -0.78 4.90
C ARG A 148 7.97 -2.25 5.24
N LEU A 149 6.73 -2.73 5.26
CA LEU A 149 6.39 -4.16 5.42
C LEU A 149 6.77 -4.98 4.17
N GLY A 150 7.01 -4.33 3.03
CA GLY A 150 7.41 -5.01 1.78
C GLY A 150 6.24 -5.51 0.95
N THR A 151 5.03 -5.00 1.15
CA THR A 151 3.82 -5.45 0.45
C THR A 151 3.93 -5.25 -1.06
N SER A 152 3.61 -6.29 -1.84
CA SER A 152 3.72 -6.28 -3.31
C SER A 152 2.43 -5.83 -4.01
N VAL A 153 1.85 -4.74 -3.53
CA VAL A 153 0.63 -4.12 -4.09
C VAL A 153 0.96 -3.26 -5.31
N ASP A 154 0.00 -3.11 -6.21
CA ASP A 154 0.11 -2.18 -7.34
C ASP A 154 -0.28 -0.76 -6.92
N TRP A 155 0.69 0.04 -6.51
CA TRP A 155 0.50 1.41 -6.04
C TRP A 155 -0.10 2.35 -7.10
N THR A 156 0.02 2.04 -8.38
CA THR A 156 -0.58 2.85 -9.45
C THR A 156 -2.10 2.79 -9.44
N ARG A 157 -2.66 1.81 -8.72
CA ARG A 157 -4.09 1.56 -8.57
C ARG A 157 -4.63 1.89 -7.18
N GLU A 158 -3.85 2.58 -6.36
CA GLU A 158 -4.31 2.98 -5.02
C GLU A 158 -5.66 3.71 -5.08
N ARG A 159 -6.58 3.31 -4.20
CA ARG A 159 -7.92 3.90 -4.08
C ARG A 159 -8.18 4.38 -2.67
N PHE A 160 -9.00 5.41 -2.59
CA PHE A 160 -9.55 5.91 -1.34
C PHE A 160 -11.08 5.85 -1.40
N THR A 161 -11.74 5.35 -0.36
CA THR A 161 -13.18 5.07 -0.40
C THR A 161 -14.06 6.31 -0.68
N MET A 162 -13.53 7.52 -0.52
CA MET A 162 -14.18 8.78 -0.92
C MET A 162 -13.54 9.44 -2.15
N ASP A 163 -12.77 8.73 -2.95
CA ASP A 163 -12.26 9.32 -4.20
C ASP A 163 -13.42 9.63 -5.18
N PRO A 164 -13.21 10.53 -6.14
CA PRO A 164 -14.27 10.94 -7.06
C PRO A 164 -14.89 9.80 -7.85
N GLY A 165 -14.13 8.75 -8.17
CA GLY A 165 -14.62 7.58 -8.90
C GLY A 165 -15.54 6.71 -8.06
N LEU A 166 -15.12 6.37 -6.84
CA LEU A 166 -15.94 5.58 -5.91
C LEU A 166 -17.15 6.37 -5.43
N SER A 167 -17.04 7.68 -5.19
CA SER A 167 -18.18 8.53 -4.84
C SER A 167 -19.24 8.54 -5.93
N ARG A 168 -18.86 8.61 -7.21
CA ARG A 168 -19.83 8.48 -8.33
C ARG A 168 -20.48 7.12 -8.38
N ALA A 169 -19.70 6.04 -8.17
CA ALA A 169 -20.24 4.69 -8.15
C ALA A 169 -21.27 4.49 -7.04
N VAL A 170 -21.02 5.02 -5.85
CA VAL A 170 -21.97 4.98 -4.72
C VAL A 170 -23.25 5.70 -5.07
N LEU A 171 -23.17 6.91 -5.62
CA LEU A 171 -24.35 7.68 -6.03
C LEU A 171 -25.17 6.95 -7.11
N GLU A 172 -24.50 6.38 -8.11
CA GLU A 172 -25.16 5.63 -9.19
C GLU A 172 -25.92 4.41 -8.63
N VAL A 173 -25.27 3.60 -7.80
CA VAL A 173 -25.89 2.43 -7.18
C VAL A 173 -27.07 2.84 -6.28
N PHE A 174 -26.91 3.90 -5.50
CA PHE A 174 -27.98 4.43 -4.65
C PHE A 174 -29.24 4.82 -5.47
N VAL A 175 -29.01 5.53 -6.58
CA VAL A 175 -30.12 5.92 -7.49
C VAL A 175 -30.79 4.71 -8.14
N GLN A 176 -29.99 3.72 -8.59
CA GLN A 176 -30.53 2.48 -9.18
C GLN A 176 -31.37 1.68 -8.19
N ILE A 177 -30.90 1.53 -6.94
CA ILE A 177 -31.65 0.86 -5.88
C ILE A 177 -32.96 1.61 -5.61
N GLY A 178 -32.95 2.93 -5.51
CA GLY A 178 -34.12 3.75 -5.32
C GLY A 178 -35.15 3.55 -6.45
N ARG A 179 -34.69 3.52 -7.70
CA ARG A 179 -35.56 3.28 -8.86
C ARG A 179 -36.17 1.86 -8.93
N ALA A 180 -35.44 0.87 -8.43
CA ALA A 180 -35.91 -0.52 -8.42
C ALA A 180 -36.97 -0.79 -7.35
N HIS A 181 -37.17 0.12 -6.38
CA HIS A 181 -38.11 -0.03 -5.27
C HIS A 181 -39.32 0.93 -5.39
N VAL A 182 -39.43 1.66 -6.50
CA VAL A 182 -40.58 2.47 -6.90
C VAL A 182 -41.34 1.75 -8.00
#